data_e9dc28b578a3959fdd23ddaa3a85e3dd
#
_entry.id   e9dc28b578a3959fdd23ddaa3a85e3dd
#
_cell.length_a   1.000
_cell.length_b   1.000
_cell.length_c   1.000
_cell.angle_alpha   90.00
_cell.angle_beta   90.00
_cell.angle_gamma   90.00
#
_symmetry.space_group_name_H-M   'P 1'
#
loop_
_entity.id
_entity.type
_entity.pdbx_description
1 polymer ?
#
loop_
_entity_poly.entity_id
_entity_poly.type
_entity_poly.pdbx_seq_one_letter_code
_entity_poly.pdbx_strand_id
1 'polypeptide(L)'
;REIDILIVANMFLTGFDAKTLNTLWVDKNLKWHGLIQAFSRTNRILNSVKTYGNIVSFRNLEDILNEALAKFGDEEAHGIVLLKPYNDYYYGYEDDNGKTFEGYKSLVEKLTSKFAPGELMQSEAEQKEFIKLYGAILKVTNILSSFDEFKNEELISERDKQDYHSIYIELYNEFRNKAKQERTDVTEDVVFEMELI
;
A
#
# COMPACT_ATOMS: atom_id res chain seq x y z
N ARG A 1 -11.41 27.88 -4.25
CA ARG A 1 -11.05 27.31 -5.56
C ARG A 1 -10.22 26.06 -5.27
N GLU A 2 -10.64 24.94 -5.81
CA GLU A 2 -9.88 23.70 -5.78
C GLU A 2 -8.89 23.72 -6.95
N ILE A 3 -7.71 23.14 -6.74
CA ILE A 3 -6.67 23.02 -7.76
C ILE A 3 -6.54 21.53 -8.07
N ASP A 4 -6.84 21.14 -9.30
CA ASP A 4 -6.77 19.75 -9.74
C ASP A 4 -5.35 19.37 -10.17
N ILE A 5 -4.63 20.30 -10.81
CA ILE A 5 -3.27 20.06 -11.32
C ILE A 5 -2.39 21.26 -10.97
N LEU A 6 -1.20 20.98 -10.43
CA LEU A 6 -0.18 21.99 -10.14
C LEU A 6 1.12 21.62 -10.88
N ILE A 7 1.57 22.49 -11.79
CA ILE A 7 2.82 22.31 -12.52
C ILE A 7 3.89 23.19 -11.89
N VAL A 8 5.00 22.59 -11.48
CA VAL A 8 6.09 23.28 -10.79
C VAL A 8 7.46 22.91 -11.35
N ALA A 9 8.41 23.83 -11.25
CA ALA A 9 9.80 23.60 -11.58
C ALA A 9 10.68 23.84 -10.34
N ASN A 10 11.25 22.79 -9.78
CA ASN A 10 12.12 22.79 -8.60
C ASN A 10 11.49 23.41 -7.31
N MET A 11 10.19 23.52 -7.27
CA MET A 11 9.46 24.07 -6.12
C MET A 11 8.72 22.96 -5.38
N PHE A 12 8.39 23.18 -4.11
CA PHE A 12 7.58 22.30 -3.29
C PHE A 12 8.18 20.91 -2.97
N LEU A 13 9.44 20.66 -3.30
CA LEU A 13 10.12 19.44 -2.86
C LEU A 13 10.33 19.43 -1.34
N THR A 14 10.51 20.61 -0.75
CA THR A 14 10.61 20.80 0.70
C THR A 14 9.53 21.75 1.20
N GLY A 15 9.03 21.50 2.41
CA GLY A 15 8.08 22.40 3.07
C GLY A 15 6.64 22.38 2.57
N PHE A 16 6.33 21.68 1.47
CA PHE A 16 4.98 21.53 0.97
C PHE A 16 4.29 20.31 1.58
N ASP A 17 3.15 20.51 2.19
CA ASP A 17 2.35 19.44 2.79
C ASP A 17 0.89 19.55 2.33
N ALA A 18 0.51 18.69 1.40
CA ALA A 18 -0.87 18.58 0.94
C ALA A 18 -1.31 17.11 1.03
N LYS A 19 -2.08 16.78 2.05
CA LYS A 19 -2.59 15.41 2.26
C LYS A 19 -3.45 14.91 1.11
N THR A 20 -4.07 15.83 0.37
CA THR A 20 -4.91 15.55 -0.80
C THR A 20 -4.12 15.27 -2.07
N LEU A 21 -2.80 15.53 -2.08
CA LEU A 21 -1.97 15.27 -3.24
C LEU A 21 -1.90 13.76 -3.48
N ASN A 22 -2.48 13.31 -4.57
CA ASN A 22 -2.60 11.89 -4.90
C ASN A 22 -1.49 11.40 -5.84
N THR A 23 -1.19 12.16 -6.90
CA THR A 23 -0.26 11.72 -7.94
C THR A 23 0.82 12.77 -8.19
N LEU A 24 2.07 12.33 -8.24
CA LEU A 24 3.23 13.14 -8.61
C LEU A 24 3.76 12.66 -9.95
N TRP A 25 3.76 13.54 -10.95
CA TRP A 25 4.37 13.31 -12.26
C TRP A 25 5.76 13.91 -12.27
N VAL A 26 6.78 13.06 -12.48
CA VAL A 26 8.18 13.49 -12.45
C VAL A 26 8.79 13.37 -13.83
N ASP A 27 9.11 14.50 -14.46
CA ASP A 27 9.90 14.57 -15.69
C ASP A 27 11.26 15.21 -15.43
N LYS A 28 11.94 14.79 -14.38
CA LYS A 28 13.25 15.28 -14.02
C LYS A 28 14.12 14.16 -13.47
N ASN A 29 15.43 14.24 -13.75
CA ASN A 29 16.41 13.38 -13.09
C ASN A 29 16.62 13.85 -11.64
N LEU A 30 15.73 13.46 -10.75
CA LEU A 30 15.92 13.63 -9.32
C LEU A 30 17.00 12.66 -8.86
N LYS A 31 17.84 13.12 -7.92
CA LYS A 31 18.90 12.29 -7.36
C LYS A 31 18.73 12.15 -5.86
N TRP A 32 18.92 10.93 -5.39
CA TRP A 32 19.05 10.57 -3.98
C TRP A 32 18.01 11.24 -3.06
N HIS A 33 18.47 12.08 -2.15
CA HIS A 33 17.60 12.74 -1.16
C HIS A 33 16.45 13.54 -1.79
N GLY A 34 16.70 14.21 -2.91
CA GLY A 34 15.64 14.92 -3.64
C GLY A 34 14.57 14.00 -4.21
N LEU A 35 14.93 12.77 -4.56
CA LEU A 35 14.01 11.75 -5.05
C LEU A 35 13.09 11.28 -3.91
N ILE A 36 13.66 10.91 -2.76
CA ILE A 36 12.93 10.47 -1.58
C ILE A 36 12.01 11.59 -1.07
N GLN A 37 12.52 12.83 -0.99
CA GLN A 37 11.70 13.97 -0.60
C GLN A 37 10.52 14.22 -1.52
N ALA A 38 10.72 14.10 -2.85
CA ALA A 38 9.62 14.26 -3.80
C ALA A 38 8.56 13.16 -3.61
N PHE A 39 8.99 11.92 -3.44
CA PHE A 39 8.11 10.76 -3.29
C PHE A 39 7.32 10.80 -1.99
N SER A 40 7.92 11.26 -0.91
CA SER A 40 7.24 11.40 0.38
C SER A 40 6.09 12.43 0.35
N ARG A 41 6.03 13.31 -0.66
CA ARG A 41 4.95 14.30 -0.78
C ARG A 41 3.59 13.70 -1.08
N THR A 42 3.54 12.61 -1.82
CA THR A 42 2.28 11.91 -2.14
C THR A 42 1.91 10.85 -1.12
N ASN A 43 2.88 10.37 -0.34
CA ASN A 43 2.69 9.28 0.61
C ASN A 43 2.07 9.73 1.95
N ARG A 44 1.08 10.62 1.89
CA ARG A 44 0.32 11.07 3.05
C ARG A 44 -1.07 10.47 3.05
N ILE A 45 -1.38 9.73 4.11
CA ILE A 45 -2.72 9.18 4.33
C ILE A 45 -3.68 10.32 4.66
N LEU A 46 -4.78 10.42 3.92
CA LEU A 46 -5.84 11.39 4.18
C LEU A 46 -7.00 10.72 4.94
N ASN A 47 -7.47 9.60 4.42
CA ASN A 47 -8.61 8.83 4.94
C ASN A 47 -8.56 7.41 4.37
N SER A 48 -9.63 6.63 4.58
CA SER A 48 -9.76 5.27 4.04
C SER A 48 -9.79 5.18 2.51
N VAL A 49 -10.00 6.30 1.81
CA VAL A 49 -10.04 6.36 0.34
C VAL A 49 -8.65 6.64 -0.23
N LYS A 50 -7.92 7.59 0.37
CA LYS A 50 -6.54 7.90 -0.01
C LYS A 50 -5.58 7.37 1.05
N THR A 51 -5.10 6.17 0.84
CA THR A 51 -4.13 5.48 1.70
C THR A 51 -2.70 5.54 1.14
N TYR A 52 -2.54 5.85 -0.17
CA TYR A 52 -1.22 5.98 -0.83
C TYR A 52 -1.15 7.21 -1.72
N GLY A 53 0.06 7.46 -2.22
CA GLY A 53 0.32 8.35 -3.33
C GLY A 53 0.88 7.59 -4.53
N ASN A 54 0.58 8.07 -5.72
CA ASN A 54 1.10 7.53 -6.97
C ASN A 54 2.25 8.40 -7.48
N ILE A 55 3.28 7.75 -8.01
CA ILE A 55 4.40 8.43 -8.63
C ILE A 55 4.56 7.90 -10.05
N VAL A 56 4.50 8.79 -11.01
CA VAL A 56 4.69 8.48 -12.42
C VAL A 56 5.98 9.17 -12.88
N SER A 57 6.93 8.39 -13.35
CA SER A 57 8.16 8.90 -13.93
C SER A 57 8.27 8.49 -15.40
N PHE A 58 8.62 9.45 -16.26
CA PHE A 58 8.92 9.20 -17.66
C PHE A 58 10.39 8.81 -17.90
N ARG A 59 11.16 8.68 -16.82
CA ARG A 59 12.57 8.30 -16.84
C ARG A 59 12.76 7.04 -16.01
N ASN A 60 13.73 6.23 -16.39
CA ASN A 60 14.13 5.11 -15.54
C ASN A 60 14.84 5.66 -14.29
N LEU A 61 14.15 5.63 -13.15
CA LEU A 61 14.69 6.05 -11.86
C LEU A 61 14.95 4.86 -10.93
N GLU A 62 14.79 3.63 -11.41
CA GLU A 62 14.87 2.42 -10.59
C GLU A 62 16.21 2.28 -9.89
N ASP A 63 17.32 2.35 -10.66
CA ASP A 63 18.66 2.21 -10.09
C ASP A 63 18.96 3.32 -9.09
N ILE A 64 18.58 4.57 -9.42
CA ILE A 64 18.81 5.74 -8.57
C ILE A 64 17.96 5.63 -7.28
N LEU A 65 16.76 5.07 -7.38
CA LEU A 65 15.90 4.86 -6.24
C LEU A 65 16.46 3.77 -5.33
N ASN A 66 16.89 2.64 -5.88
CA ASN A 66 17.55 1.56 -5.13
C ASN A 66 18.81 2.04 -4.42
N GLU A 67 19.65 2.86 -5.09
CA GLU A 67 20.80 3.51 -4.44
C GLU A 67 20.37 4.46 -3.31
N ALA A 68 19.32 5.24 -3.52
CA ALA A 68 18.82 6.16 -2.51
C ALA A 68 18.29 5.41 -1.29
N LEU A 69 17.51 4.34 -1.49
CA LEU A 69 17.01 3.47 -0.43
C LEU A 69 18.15 2.81 0.35
N ALA A 70 19.18 2.33 -0.34
CA ALA A 70 20.34 1.73 0.30
C ALA A 70 21.19 2.71 1.14
N LYS A 71 21.23 3.99 0.73
CA LYS A 71 22.04 5.02 1.40
C LYS A 71 21.35 5.72 2.56
N PHE A 72 20.04 5.93 2.43
CA PHE A 72 19.26 6.73 3.38
C PHE A 72 18.27 5.87 4.17
N GLY A 73 18.47 4.54 4.10
CA GLY A 73 17.64 3.47 4.59
C GLY A 73 16.82 3.73 5.83
N ASP A 74 15.79 3.02 5.88
CA ASP A 74 14.81 2.59 6.85
C ASP A 74 13.66 3.54 7.20
N GLU A 75 13.85 4.76 7.66
CA GLU A 75 12.72 5.52 8.20
C GLU A 75 11.96 6.37 7.15
N GLU A 76 12.65 6.93 6.16
CA GLU A 76 11.98 7.77 5.13
C GLU A 76 11.56 7.00 3.87
N ALA A 77 12.08 5.81 3.68
CA ALA A 77 11.89 4.99 2.49
C ALA A 77 10.80 3.92 2.63
N HIS A 78 10.28 3.72 3.82
CA HIS A 78 9.19 2.78 4.05
C HIS A 78 7.96 3.13 3.19
N GLY A 79 7.53 2.18 2.38
CA GLY A 79 6.34 2.30 1.55
C GLY A 79 6.56 2.76 0.10
N ILE A 80 7.80 2.96 -0.35
CA ILE A 80 8.05 3.16 -1.78
C ILE A 80 8.12 1.81 -2.48
N VAL A 81 7.11 1.52 -3.28
CA VAL A 81 7.05 0.30 -4.10
C VAL A 81 7.32 0.69 -5.55
N LEU A 82 8.38 0.14 -6.14
CA LEU A 82 8.60 0.25 -7.58
C LEU A 82 7.54 -0.56 -8.31
N LEU A 83 6.89 0.07 -9.28
CA LEU A 83 5.86 -0.60 -10.05
C LEU A 83 6.52 -1.62 -10.98
N LYS A 84 6.28 -2.88 -10.71
CA LYS A 84 6.66 -4.01 -11.56
C LYS A 84 5.59 -4.25 -12.64
N PRO A 85 5.84 -5.12 -13.62
CA PRO A 85 4.83 -5.54 -14.59
C PRO A 85 3.57 -6.10 -13.91
N TYR A 86 2.42 -5.95 -14.56
CA TYR A 86 1.13 -6.45 -14.09
C TYR A 86 1.18 -7.90 -13.58
N ASN A 87 1.83 -8.79 -14.35
CA ASN A 87 1.92 -10.22 -14.02
C ASN A 87 2.61 -10.48 -12.67
N ASP A 88 3.57 -9.66 -12.29
CA ASP A 88 4.30 -9.81 -11.02
C ASP A 88 3.37 -9.55 -9.84
N TYR A 89 2.51 -8.55 -9.93
CA TYR A 89 1.50 -8.28 -8.89
C TYR A 89 0.34 -9.26 -8.92
N TYR A 90 -0.04 -9.74 -10.10
CA TYR A 90 -1.18 -10.64 -10.24
C TYR A 90 -0.84 -12.08 -9.83
N TYR A 91 0.30 -12.60 -10.25
CA TYR A 91 0.72 -13.98 -9.98
C TYR A 91 1.74 -14.11 -8.84
N GLY A 92 2.42 -13.04 -8.49
CA GLY A 92 3.54 -13.03 -7.56
C GLY A 92 4.89 -13.07 -8.26
N TYR A 93 5.94 -12.76 -7.52
CA TYR A 93 7.31 -12.73 -8.02
C TYR A 93 8.32 -13.07 -6.92
N GLU A 94 9.52 -13.38 -7.33
CA GLU A 94 10.68 -13.50 -6.45
C GLU A 94 11.64 -12.34 -6.73
N ASP A 95 12.12 -11.67 -5.68
CA ASP A 95 13.10 -10.60 -5.85
C ASP A 95 14.52 -11.16 -5.99
N ASP A 96 15.48 -10.29 -6.31
CA ASP A 96 16.89 -10.64 -6.51
C ASP A 96 17.57 -11.23 -5.26
N ASN A 97 16.94 -11.09 -4.10
CA ASN A 97 17.40 -11.63 -2.83
C ASN A 97 16.76 -12.99 -2.49
N GLY A 98 15.93 -13.54 -3.39
CA GLY A 98 15.24 -14.80 -3.18
C GLY A 98 14.00 -14.69 -2.29
N LYS A 99 13.51 -13.47 -2.02
CA LYS A 99 12.27 -13.27 -1.27
C LYS A 99 11.08 -13.36 -2.21
N THR A 100 10.14 -14.26 -1.87
CA THR A 100 8.91 -14.46 -2.63
C THR A 100 7.84 -13.48 -2.17
N PHE A 101 7.20 -12.82 -3.13
CA PHE A 101 6.04 -11.95 -2.92
C PHE A 101 4.82 -12.61 -3.56
N GLU A 102 3.80 -12.81 -2.75
CA GLU A 102 2.56 -13.43 -3.20
C GLU A 102 1.75 -12.47 -4.06
N GLY A 103 1.23 -12.96 -5.19
CA GLY A 103 0.38 -12.18 -6.06
C GLY A 103 -1.09 -12.19 -5.63
N TYR A 104 -1.85 -11.29 -6.21
CA TYR A 104 -3.29 -11.12 -5.98
C TYR A 104 -4.06 -12.43 -6.04
N LYS A 105 -3.81 -13.24 -7.08
CA LYS A 105 -4.50 -14.52 -7.28
C LYS A 105 -4.32 -15.47 -6.11
N SER A 106 -3.09 -15.69 -5.67
CA SER A 106 -2.77 -16.56 -4.54
C SER A 106 -3.36 -16.06 -3.23
N LEU A 107 -3.30 -14.75 -3.00
CA LEU A 107 -3.87 -14.12 -1.79
C LEU A 107 -5.39 -14.29 -1.75
N VAL A 108 -6.08 -14.08 -2.88
CA VAL A 108 -7.54 -14.26 -2.97
C VAL A 108 -7.93 -15.73 -2.80
N GLU A 109 -7.21 -16.67 -3.41
CA GLU A 109 -7.44 -18.10 -3.22
C GLU A 109 -7.30 -18.50 -1.75
N LYS A 110 -6.29 -17.99 -1.04
CA LYS A 110 -6.12 -18.20 0.40
C LYS A 110 -7.27 -17.61 1.21
N LEU A 111 -7.69 -16.37 0.89
CA LEU A 111 -8.79 -15.71 1.57
C LEU A 111 -10.07 -16.53 1.45
N THR A 112 -10.47 -16.84 0.23
CA THR A 112 -11.74 -17.54 -0.05
C THR A 112 -11.76 -18.99 0.43
N SER A 113 -10.59 -19.62 0.54
CA SER A 113 -10.48 -20.98 1.08
C SER A 113 -10.58 -21.05 2.61
N LYS A 114 -10.18 -19.99 3.31
CA LYS A 114 -10.14 -19.94 4.78
C LYS A 114 -11.31 -19.19 5.40
N PHE A 115 -11.79 -18.15 4.74
CA PHE A 115 -12.78 -17.22 5.27
C PHE A 115 -13.93 -17.08 4.28
N ALA A 116 -15.09 -17.62 4.64
CA ALA A 116 -16.28 -17.40 3.83
C ALA A 116 -16.81 -15.96 4.00
N PRO A 117 -17.31 -15.31 2.92
CA PRO A 117 -17.89 -13.98 3.04
C PRO A 117 -19.03 -13.96 4.05
N GLY A 118 -19.00 -13.01 4.98
CA GLY A 118 -20.03 -12.85 6.01
C GLY A 118 -19.94 -13.80 7.22
N GLU A 119 -18.98 -14.71 7.27
CA GLU A 119 -18.75 -15.53 8.46
C GLU A 119 -17.95 -14.77 9.52
N LEU A 120 -18.39 -14.93 10.79
CA LEU A 120 -17.70 -14.34 11.94
C LEU A 120 -16.55 -15.24 12.38
N MET A 121 -15.36 -14.69 12.49
CA MET A 121 -14.19 -15.37 13.03
C MET A 121 -14.29 -15.46 14.55
N GLN A 122 -14.15 -16.67 15.09
CA GLN A 122 -14.36 -16.93 16.51
C GLN A 122 -13.09 -16.74 17.36
N SER A 123 -11.91 -16.90 16.76
CA SER A 123 -10.64 -16.77 17.47
C SER A 123 -9.88 -15.51 17.10
N GLU A 124 -9.17 -14.94 18.07
CA GLU A 124 -8.32 -13.78 17.85
C GLU A 124 -7.19 -14.07 16.83
N ALA A 125 -6.71 -15.32 16.78
CA ALA A 125 -5.71 -15.74 15.82
C ALA A 125 -6.24 -15.69 14.38
N GLU A 126 -7.48 -16.18 14.16
CA GLU A 126 -8.13 -16.10 12.84
C GLU A 126 -8.40 -14.65 12.44
N GLN A 127 -8.83 -13.81 13.37
CA GLN A 127 -9.06 -12.40 13.13
C GLN A 127 -7.78 -11.68 12.70
N LYS A 128 -6.66 -11.94 13.37
CA LYS A 128 -5.35 -11.37 12.99
C LYS A 128 -4.88 -11.89 11.64
N GLU A 129 -5.05 -13.18 11.36
CA GLU A 129 -4.70 -13.76 10.06
C GLU A 129 -5.54 -13.14 8.94
N PHE A 130 -6.83 -12.96 9.17
CA PHE A 130 -7.72 -12.29 8.21
C PHE A 130 -7.29 -10.86 7.94
N ILE A 131 -7.00 -10.06 8.98
CA ILE A 131 -6.56 -8.68 8.84
C ILE A 131 -5.28 -8.60 7.98
N LYS A 132 -4.29 -9.48 8.25
CA LYS A 132 -3.04 -9.52 7.48
C LYS A 132 -3.30 -9.89 6.02
N LEU A 133 -4.09 -10.92 5.79
CA LEU A 133 -4.36 -11.45 4.45
C LEU A 133 -5.18 -10.45 3.61
N TYR A 134 -6.27 -9.93 4.19
CA TYR A 134 -7.11 -8.97 3.48
C TYR A 134 -6.40 -7.61 3.28
N GLY A 135 -5.61 -7.17 4.24
CA GLY A 135 -4.74 -6.00 4.10
C GLY A 135 -3.74 -6.15 2.96
N ALA A 136 -3.12 -7.33 2.81
CA ALA A 136 -2.25 -7.62 1.67
C ALA A 136 -3.00 -7.57 0.33
N ILE A 137 -4.23 -8.11 0.28
CA ILE A 137 -5.09 -8.05 -0.91
C ILE A 137 -5.43 -6.60 -1.25
N LEU A 138 -5.79 -5.76 -0.28
CA LEU A 138 -6.08 -4.35 -0.52
C LEU A 138 -4.88 -3.60 -1.11
N LYS A 139 -3.67 -3.85 -0.60
CA LYS A 139 -2.43 -3.26 -1.12
C LYS A 139 -2.21 -3.64 -2.59
N VAL A 140 -2.27 -4.93 -2.90
CA VAL A 140 -2.04 -5.42 -4.26
C VAL A 140 -3.15 -4.98 -5.21
N THR A 141 -4.41 -5.02 -4.77
CA THR A 141 -5.56 -4.53 -5.56
C THR A 141 -5.42 -3.05 -5.92
N ASN A 142 -4.95 -2.24 -4.95
CA ASN A 142 -4.73 -0.82 -5.23
C ASN A 142 -3.67 -0.59 -6.30
N ILE A 143 -2.58 -1.35 -6.30
CA ILE A 143 -1.56 -1.29 -7.35
C ILE A 143 -2.15 -1.77 -8.68
N LEU A 144 -2.82 -2.92 -8.68
CA LEU A 144 -3.42 -3.51 -9.87
C LEU A 144 -4.51 -2.63 -10.49
N SER A 145 -5.21 -1.83 -9.70
CA SER A 145 -6.23 -0.91 -10.20
C SER A 145 -5.69 0.18 -11.14
N SER A 146 -4.37 0.40 -11.15
CA SER A 146 -3.72 1.29 -12.11
C SER A 146 -3.47 0.66 -13.48
N PHE A 147 -3.70 -0.65 -13.63
CA PHE A 147 -3.57 -1.38 -14.89
C PHE A 147 -4.94 -1.64 -15.50
N ASP A 148 -5.08 -1.38 -16.80
CA ASP A 148 -6.35 -1.59 -17.51
C ASP A 148 -6.76 -3.07 -17.57
N GLU A 149 -5.80 -3.97 -17.59
CA GLU A 149 -5.99 -5.43 -17.60
C GLU A 149 -6.79 -5.91 -16.39
N PHE A 150 -6.57 -5.32 -15.23
CA PHE A 150 -7.17 -5.74 -13.96
C PHE A 150 -8.70 -5.60 -13.95
N LYS A 151 -9.27 -4.66 -14.69
CA LYS A 151 -10.72 -4.41 -14.71
C LYS A 151 -11.57 -5.64 -15.04
N ASN A 152 -10.99 -6.60 -15.78
CA ASN A 152 -11.70 -7.82 -16.21
C ASN A 152 -11.19 -9.08 -15.48
N GLU A 153 -10.21 -8.95 -14.62
CA GLU A 153 -9.55 -10.08 -13.94
C GLU A 153 -9.73 -10.08 -12.43
N GLU A 154 -10.66 -9.30 -11.92
CA GLU A 154 -11.01 -9.32 -10.51
C GLU A 154 -11.67 -10.65 -10.12
N LEU A 155 -11.12 -11.30 -9.08
CA LEU A 155 -11.54 -12.63 -8.63
C LEU A 155 -12.59 -12.59 -7.52
N ILE A 156 -12.78 -11.44 -6.88
CA ILE A 156 -13.76 -11.25 -5.79
C ILE A 156 -14.93 -10.42 -6.33
N SER A 157 -16.15 -10.89 -6.09
CA SER A 157 -17.34 -10.14 -6.49
C SER A 157 -17.45 -8.83 -5.69
N GLU A 158 -18.11 -7.82 -6.25
CA GLU A 158 -18.32 -6.53 -5.55
C GLU A 158 -19.05 -6.71 -4.21
N ARG A 159 -19.97 -7.68 -4.14
CA ARG A 159 -20.68 -8.01 -2.89
C ARG A 159 -19.73 -8.59 -1.85
N ASP A 160 -18.93 -9.57 -2.22
CA ASP A 160 -17.99 -10.22 -1.30
C ASP A 160 -16.90 -9.25 -0.86
N LYS A 161 -16.47 -8.32 -1.73
CA LYS A 161 -15.57 -7.23 -1.36
C LYS A 161 -16.17 -6.36 -0.26
N GLN A 162 -17.46 -6.00 -0.38
CA GLN A 162 -18.13 -5.19 0.62
C GLN A 162 -18.22 -5.93 1.96
N ASP A 163 -18.55 -7.22 1.94
CA ASP A 163 -18.64 -8.05 3.12
C ASP A 163 -17.28 -8.17 3.83
N TYR A 164 -16.23 -8.53 3.10
CA TYR A 164 -14.87 -8.61 3.63
C TYR A 164 -14.37 -7.25 4.14
N HIS A 165 -14.65 -6.19 3.42
CA HIS A 165 -14.20 -4.84 3.79
C HIS A 165 -14.88 -4.36 5.09
N SER A 166 -16.17 -4.67 5.27
CA SER A 166 -16.89 -4.34 6.48
C SER A 166 -16.31 -5.06 7.70
N ILE A 167 -16.07 -6.36 7.59
CA ILE A 167 -15.42 -7.17 8.63
C ILE A 167 -14.01 -6.64 8.94
N TYR A 168 -13.25 -6.33 7.90
CA TYR A 168 -11.89 -5.80 8.04
C TYR A 168 -11.86 -4.49 8.83
N ILE A 169 -12.72 -3.54 8.50
CA ILE A 169 -12.79 -2.25 9.21
C ILE A 169 -13.19 -2.45 10.67
N GLU A 170 -14.17 -3.31 10.94
CA GLU A 170 -14.63 -3.60 12.30
C GLU A 170 -13.50 -4.18 13.15
N LEU A 171 -12.88 -5.25 12.70
CA LEU A 171 -11.77 -5.91 13.38
C LEU A 171 -10.56 -4.99 13.54
N TYR A 172 -10.18 -4.28 12.48
CA TYR A 172 -9.08 -3.32 12.51
C TYR A 172 -9.27 -2.26 13.59
N ASN A 173 -10.48 -1.68 13.67
CA ASN A 173 -10.79 -0.67 14.68
C ASN A 173 -10.80 -1.27 16.09
N GLU A 174 -11.30 -2.49 16.27
CA GLU A 174 -11.29 -3.19 17.55
C GLU A 174 -9.86 -3.40 18.06
N PHE A 175 -8.98 -3.97 17.23
CA PHE A 175 -7.58 -4.20 17.60
C PHE A 175 -6.82 -2.90 17.86
N ARG A 176 -7.03 -1.88 17.03
CA ARG A 176 -6.44 -0.56 17.24
C ARG A 176 -6.87 0.08 18.54
N ASN A 177 -8.13 -0.05 18.92
CA ASN A 177 -8.66 0.49 20.17
C ASN A 177 -8.14 -0.29 21.40
N LYS A 178 -8.07 -1.62 21.32
CA LYS A 178 -7.45 -2.46 22.34
C LYS A 178 -5.99 -2.07 22.55
N ALA A 179 -5.21 -1.94 21.50
CA ALA A 179 -3.81 -1.52 21.57
C ALA A 179 -3.61 -0.13 22.19
N LYS A 180 -4.54 0.81 21.95
CA LYS A 180 -4.51 2.14 22.58
C LYS A 180 -4.86 2.10 24.07
N GLN A 181 -5.74 1.21 24.48
CA GLN A 181 -6.19 1.11 25.88
C GLN A 181 -5.16 0.42 26.76
N GLU A 182 -4.48 -0.60 26.25
CA GLU A 182 -3.60 -1.44 27.04
C GLU A 182 -2.22 -0.83 27.31
N ARG A 183 -1.80 0.24 26.60
CA ARG A 183 -0.45 0.86 26.67
C ARG A 183 0.69 -0.15 26.75
N THR A 184 0.44 -1.38 26.43
CA THR A 184 1.40 -2.46 26.39
C THR A 184 1.96 -2.54 24.98
N ASP A 185 3.23 -2.88 24.87
CA ASP A 185 3.91 -3.27 23.62
C ASP A 185 3.15 -4.40 22.93
N VAL A 186 1.95 -4.07 22.43
CA VAL A 186 1.17 -4.98 21.62
C VAL A 186 1.86 -5.02 20.29
N THR A 187 2.79 -5.95 20.27
CA THR A 187 3.41 -6.48 19.07
C THR A 187 3.64 -5.39 18.03
N GLU A 188 4.82 -4.81 18.09
CA GLU A 188 5.38 -3.92 17.06
C GLU A 188 4.98 -4.37 15.65
N ASP A 189 4.90 -5.69 15.44
CA ASP A 189 4.53 -6.29 14.15
C ASP A 189 3.10 -5.99 13.68
N VAL A 190 2.10 -5.98 14.55
CA VAL A 190 0.70 -5.71 14.13
C VAL A 190 0.44 -4.22 14.03
N VAL A 191 0.99 -3.41 14.93
CA VAL A 191 0.89 -1.95 14.87
C VAL A 191 1.67 -1.42 13.68
N PHE A 192 2.87 -1.94 13.43
CA PHE A 192 3.72 -1.54 12.31
C PHE A 192 3.11 -1.89 10.95
N GLU A 193 2.56 -3.11 10.79
CA GLU A 193 1.85 -3.48 9.56
C GLU A 193 0.54 -2.70 9.37
N MET A 194 -0.07 -2.22 10.45
CA MET A 194 -1.30 -1.42 10.40
C MET A 194 -1.06 0.07 10.12
N GLU A 195 0.12 0.61 10.43
CA GLU A 195 0.50 1.97 10.06
C GLU A 195 0.92 2.11 8.59
N LEU A 196 1.21 0.97 7.92
CA LEU A 196 1.62 0.91 6.51
C LEU A 196 0.45 0.75 5.52
N ILE A 197 -0.80 0.70 5.99
CA ILE A 197 -2.00 0.63 5.14
C ILE A 197 -2.53 2.01 4.78
#